data_e0e752c4e912f0b1b0b4440badb8c35d
#
_entry.id   e0e752c4e912f0b1b0b4440badb8c35d
#
_cell.length_a   1.000
_cell.length_b   1.000
_cell.length_c   1.000
_cell.angle_alpha   90.00
_cell.angle_beta   90.00
_cell.angle_gamma   90.00
#
_symmetry.space_group_name_H-M   'P 1'
#
loop_
_entity.id
_entity.type
_entity.pdbx_description
1 polymer ?
#
loop_
_entity_poly.entity_id
_entity_poly.type
_entity_poly.pdbx_seq_one_letter_code
_entity_poly.pdbx_strand_id
1 'polypeptide(L)'
;LNGNNRINLINTQSAGNLQDPPHSSFEMLFSDDEKRAQVRRIIYEAFGKYLVIDPTNLGNLSLRLSTKKPENDLEERGIHKEAVEFHKNAMPIEHASDGVKAFTGMVTEMVAGDPSILLMDEPEAFLHPSLAFNLGKEVASIMSHSDKRLFVATHSPNFIMGCIQSGAPVNIVRLTYRDGVATSRILPNEDITRTGYNEIDLT
;
A
#
# COMPACT_ATOMS: atom_id res chain seq x y z
N LEU A 1 -0.79 5.51 -10.59
CA LEU A 1 -0.76 4.05 -10.47
C LEU A 1 -2.06 3.46 -10.99
N ASN A 2 -2.04 2.79 -12.12
CA ASN A 2 -3.18 2.09 -12.69
C ASN A 2 -3.01 0.55 -12.56
N GLY A 3 -4.05 -0.22 -12.88
CA GLY A 3 -4.19 -1.66 -12.63
C GLY A 3 -2.90 -2.50 -12.68
N ASN A 4 -2.31 -2.71 -13.85
CA ASN A 4 -1.14 -3.57 -14.01
C ASN A 4 0.14 -3.00 -13.37
N ASN A 5 0.29 -1.66 -13.35
CA ASN A 5 1.47 -1.04 -12.76
C ASN A 5 1.57 -1.28 -11.26
N ARG A 6 0.43 -1.43 -10.56
CA ARG A 6 0.42 -1.71 -9.11
C ARG A 6 0.98 -3.08 -8.76
N ILE A 7 0.67 -4.08 -9.58
CA ILE A 7 1.20 -5.44 -9.41
C ILE A 7 2.72 -5.44 -9.64
N ASN A 8 3.21 -4.63 -10.56
CA ASN A 8 4.64 -4.56 -10.88
C ASN A 8 5.48 -3.84 -9.81
N LEU A 9 4.85 -3.10 -8.89
CA LEU A 9 5.56 -2.43 -7.79
C LEU A 9 6.29 -3.40 -6.85
N ILE A 10 5.86 -4.68 -6.84
CA ILE A 10 6.48 -5.72 -6.00
C ILE A 10 7.60 -6.50 -6.73
N ASN A 11 7.91 -6.17 -7.96
CA ASN A 11 8.97 -6.85 -8.69
C ASN A 11 10.33 -6.64 -8.02
N THR A 12 11.18 -7.67 -8.10
CA THR A 12 12.55 -7.61 -7.61
C THR A 12 13.26 -6.35 -8.11
N GLN A 13 13.96 -5.65 -7.22
CA GLN A 13 14.69 -4.42 -7.48
C GLN A 13 16.18 -4.60 -7.16
N SER A 14 17.05 -3.76 -7.75
CA SER A 14 18.46 -3.70 -7.35
C SER A 14 18.58 -3.36 -5.86
N ALA A 15 19.56 -3.94 -5.20
CA ALA A 15 19.86 -3.65 -3.80
C ALA A 15 20.57 -2.30 -3.58
N GLY A 16 21.03 -1.66 -4.67
CA GLY A 16 21.75 -0.40 -4.60
C GLY A 16 23.07 -0.46 -3.82
N ASN A 17 23.48 0.68 -3.30
CA ASN A 17 24.64 0.81 -2.44
C ASN A 17 24.22 1.42 -1.10
N LEU A 18 24.38 0.68 -0.01
CA LEU A 18 24.00 1.12 1.33
C LEU A 18 24.77 2.36 1.85
N GLN A 19 25.84 2.78 1.15
CA GLN A 19 26.57 4.01 1.46
C GLN A 19 25.92 5.24 0.84
N ASP A 20 25.03 5.06 -0.11
CA ASP A 20 24.29 6.12 -0.80
C ASP A 20 22.87 6.26 -0.23
N PRO A 21 22.21 7.41 -0.39
CA PRO A 21 20.78 7.53 -0.07
C PRO A 21 19.95 6.52 -0.86
N PRO A 22 18.86 5.96 -0.27
CA PRO A 22 17.99 5.02 -0.97
C PRO A 22 17.36 5.64 -2.22
N HIS A 23 17.41 4.93 -3.35
CA HIS A 23 16.84 5.35 -4.64
C HIS A 23 15.53 4.63 -4.98
N SER A 24 15.16 3.61 -4.22
CA SER A 24 13.94 2.85 -4.42
C SER A 24 13.19 2.62 -3.10
N SER A 25 11.91 2.29 -3.20
CA SER A 25 11.09 1.94 -2.04
C SER A 25 11.63 0.70 -1.30
N PHE A 26 12.26 -0.25 -2.01
CA PHE A 26 12.84 -1.44 -1.37
C PHE A 26 14.15 -1.11 -0.65
N GLU A 27 15.02 -0.29 -1.23
CA GLU A 27 16.21 0.20 -0.53
C GLU A 27 15.84 1.00 0.72
N MET A 28 14.79 1.83 0.62
CA MET A 28 14.26 2.56 1.76
C MET A 28 13.74 1.61 2.85
N LEU A 29 12.93 0.61 2.51
CA LEU A 29 12.46 -0.38 3.49
C LEU A 29 13.60 -1.23 4.06
N PHE A 30 14.66 -1.48 3.30
CA PHE A 30 15.81 -2.24 3.77
C PHE A 30 16.62 -1.46 4.81
N SER A 31 16.76 -0.14 4.63
CA SER A 31 17.56 0.74 5.48
C SER A 31 16.80 1.37 6.64
N ASP A 32 15.49 1.61 6.49
CA ASP A 32 14.63 2.31 7.47
C ASP A 32 13.75 1.33 8.25
N ASP A 33 14.07 1.11 9.52
CA ASP A 33 13.39 0.16 10.40
C ASP A 33 11.95 0.58 10.71
N GLU A 34 11.67 1.89 10.82
CA GLU A 34 10.34 2.41 11.14
C GLU A 34 9.39 2.21 9.95
N LYS A 35 9.81 2.59 8.76
CA LYS A 35 9.03 2.38 7.54
C LYS A 35 8.78 0.90 7.27
N ARG A 36 9.81 0.06 7.45
CA ARG A 36 9.67 -1.40 7.31
C ARG A 36 8.68 -1.97 8.33
N ALA A 37 8.75 -1.55 9.58
CA ALA A 37 7.82 -1.96 10.62
C ALA A 37 6.37 -1.52 10.32
N GLN A 38 6.19 -0.30 9.80
CA GLN A 38 4.88 0.22 9.41
C GLN A 38 4.26 -0.60 8.27
N VAL A 39 5.00 -0.84 7.19
CA VAL A 39 4.50 -1.67 6.07
C VAL A 39 4.19 -3.09 6.56
N ARG A 40 5.07 -3.68 7.36
CA ARG A 40 4.87 -5.03 7.93
C ARG A 40 3.62 -5.12 8.78
N ARG A 41 3.34 -4.13 9.63
CA ARG A 41 2.09 -4.05 10.42
C ARG A 41 0.87 -4.07 9.52
N ILE A 42 0.83 -3.19 8.52
CA ILE A 42 -0.32 -3.06 7.61
C ILE A 42 -0.56 -4.38 6.85
N ILE A 43 0.50 -4.99 6.34
CA ILE A 43 0.40 -6.26 5.61
C ILE A 43 -0.04 -7.40 6.54
N TYR A 44 0.46 -7.43 7.77
CA TYR A 44 0.04 -8.43 8.75
C TYR A 44 -1.43 -8.29 9.14
N GLU A 45 -1.91 -7.07 9.37
CA GLU A 45 -3.33 -6.80 9.67
C GLU A 45 -4.26 -7.18 8.51
N ALA A 46 -3.79 -6.99 7.26
CA ALA A 46 -4.58 -7.31 6.07
C ALA A 46 -4.60 -8.83 5.75
N PHE A 47 -3.49 -9.53 5.93
CA PHE A 47 -3.30 -10.88 5.38
C PHE A 47 -2.81 -11.93 6.38
N GLY A 48 -2.51 -11.56 7.63
CA GLY A 48 -1.95 -12.46 8.63
C GLY A 48 -0.56 -13.00 8.28
N LYS A 49 0.20 -12.27 7.46
CA LYS A 49 1.55 -12.61 7.02
C LYS A 49 2.50 -11.45 7.25
N TYR A 50 3.73 -11.76 7.62
CA TYR A 50 4.78 -10.75 7.79
C TYR A 50 5.48 -10.50 6.47
N LEU A 51 5.45 -9.24 6.01
CA LEU A 51 6.28 -8.83 4.88
C LEU A 51 7.74 -8.79 5.33
N VAL A 52 8.61 -9.42 4.56
CA VAL A 52 10.06 -9.46 4.78
C VAL A 52 10.79 -9.12 3.49
N ILE A 53 11.95 -8.49 3.61
CA ILE A 53 12.80 -8.12 2.47
C ILE A 53 13.93 -9.14 2.39
N ASP A 54 14.02 -9.83 1.26
CA ASP A 54 15.01 -10.86 1.01
C ASP A 54 16.20 -10.30 0.23
N PRO A 55 17.40 -10.17 0.85
CA PRO A 55 18.64 -9.77 0.19
C PRO A 55 19.49 -10.96 -0.29
N THR A 56 19.03 -12.20 -0.11
CA THR A 56 19.85 -13.38 -0.34
C THR A 56 20.16 -13.67 -1.82
N ASN A 57 19.42 -13.02 -2.74
CA ASN A 57 19.81 -12.94 -4.13
C ASN A 57 20.74 -11.75 -4.32
N LEU A 58 22.04 -11.97 -4.17
CA LEU A 58 23.08 -10.95 -4.15
C LEU A 58 22.90 -9.88 -5.24
N GLY A 59 22.88 -8.63 -4.84
CA GLY A 59 22.65 -7.47 -5.72
C GLY A 59 21.19 -7.15 -5.98
N ASN A 60 20.23 -7.92 -5.44
CA ASN A 60 18.81 -7.67 -5.61
C ASN A 60 18.07 -7.77 -4.28
N LEU A 61 16.99 -7.01 -4.14
CA LEU A 61 16.02 -7.10 -3.06
C LEU A 61 14.70 -7.62 -3.60
N SER A 62 14.12 -8.61 -2.92
CA SER A 62 12.79 -9.12 -3.23
C SER A 62 11.90 -9.14 -1.99
N LEU A 63 10.59 -9.10 -2.20
CA LEU A 63 9.62 -9.18 -1.12
C LEU A 63 9.14 -10.63 -0.94
N ARG A 64 9.02 -11.05 0.32
CA ARG A 64 8.44 -12.35 0.68
C ARG A 64 7.40 -12.20 1.78
N LEU A 65 6.52 -13.18 1.88
CA LEU A 65 5.50 -13.28 2.92
C LEU A 65 5.82 -14.45 3.84
N SER A 66 6.19 -14.14 5.08
CA SER A 66 6.53 -15.13 6.09
C SER A 66 5.34 -15.39 7.04
N THR A 67 5.21 -16.62 7.51
CA THR A 67 4.29 -16.98 8.60
C THR A 67 4.86 -16.65 9.98
N LYS A 68 6.17 -16.45 10.06
CA LYS A 68 6.89 -16.08 11.29
C LYS A 68 7.45 -14.68 11.16
N LYS A 69 7.37 -13.90 12.25
CA LYS A 69 8.09 -12.63 12.35
C LYS A 69 9.59 -12.93 12.42
N PRO A 70 10.45 -12.16 11.72
CA PRO A 70 11.91 -12.28 11.92
C PRO A 70 12.26 -12.04 13.39
N GLU A 71 13.16 -12.85 13.95
CA GLU A 71 13.58 -12.72 15.34
C GLU A 71 14.47 -11.49 15.56
N ASN A 72 15.26 -11.17 14.56
CA ASN A 72 16.18 -10.02 14.58
C ASN A 72 16.57 -9.60 13.15
N ASP A 73 17.29 -8.48 13.06
CA ASP A 73 17.75 -7.92 11.78
C ASP A 73 18.74 -8.82 11.03
N LEU A 74 19.53 -9.60 11.74
CA LEU A 74 20.48 -10.52 11.09
C LEU A 74 19.73 -11.64 10.37
N GLU A 75 18.63 -12.15 10.94
CA GLU A 75 17.81 -13.16 10.30
C GLU A 75 17.12 -12.62 9.03
N GLU A 76 16.66 -11.36 9.06
CA GLU A 76 15.97 -10.77 7.91
C GLU A 76 16.94 -10.21 6.86
N ARG A 77 17.92 -9.39 7.29
CA ARG A 77 18.78 -8.61 6.38
C ARG A 77 20.16 -9.24 6.13
N GLY A 78 20.42 -10.37 6.78
CA GLY A 78 21.66 -11.10 6.60
C GLY A 78 21.70 -11.93 5.32
N ILE A 79 22.92 -12.39 4.99
CA ILE A 79 23.20 -13.32 3.88
C ILE A 79 23.83 -14.61 4.37
N HIS A 80 23.89 -14.83 5.67
CA HIS A 80 24.42 -16.05 6.29
C HIS A 80 23.37 -17.18 6.23
N LYS A 81 23.77 -18.37 6.63
CA LYS A 81 23.00 -19.60 6.43
C LYS A 81 21.60 -19.54 7.05
N GLU A 82 21.48 -18.99 8.25
CA GLU A 82 20.21 -18.87 8.99
C GLU A 82 19.25 -17.91 8.27
N ALA A 83 19.75 -16.79 7.77
CA ALA A 83 18.96 -15.83 6.98
C ALA A 83 18.47 -16.47 5.66
N VAL A 84 19.36 -17.18 4.97
CA VAL A 84 18.99 -17.92 3.73
C VAL A 84 17.91 -18.95 4.02
N GLU A 85 17.99 -19.68 5.13
CA GLU A 85 16.99 -20.67 5.50
C GLU A 85 15.65 -20.02 5.89
N PHE A 86 15.68 -18.89 6.61
CA PHE A 86 14.50 -18.11 6.92
C PHE A 86 13.76 -17.67 5.65
N HIS A 87 14.47 -17.07 4.70
CA HIS A 87 13.88 -16.60 3.43
C HIS A 87 13.41 -17.75 2.55
N LYS A 88 14.08 -18.89 2.55
CA LYS A 88 13.65 -20.09 1.84
C LYS A 88 12.28 -20.60 2.28
N ASN A 89 11.96 -20.44 3.57
CA ASN A 89 10.69 -20.85 4.14
C ASN A 89 9.59 -19.78 3.99
N ALA A 90 9.92 -18.57 3.54
CA ALA A 90 8.97 -17.51 3.24
C ALA A 90 8.53 -17.58 1.78
N MET A 91 7.23 -17.37 1.53
CA MET A 91 6.65 -17.42 0.19
C MET A 91 7.07 -16.19 -0.63
N PRO A 92 7.67 -16.33 -1.82
CA PRO A 92 7.88 -15.20 -2.72
C PRO A 92 6.57 -14.51 -3.04
N ILE A 93 6.57 -13.16 -3.02
CA ILE A 93 5.32 -12.39 -3.21
C ILE A 93 4.74 -12.55 -4.61
N GLU A 94 5.56 -12.88 -5.60
CA GLU A 94 5.13 -13.17 -6.98
C GLU A 94 4.13 -14.33 -7.04
N HIS A 95 4.17 -15.25 -6.06
CA HIS A 95 3.25 -16.38 -5.96
C HIS A 95 1.94 -16.03 -5.23
N ALA A 96 1.81 -14.81 -4.69
CA ALA A 96 0.58 -14.35 -4.07
C ALA A 96 -0.48 -13.98 -5.13
N SER A 97 -1.73 -13.82 -4.70
CA SER A 97 -2.80 -13.32 -5.57
C SER A 97 -2.54 -11.87 -6.00
N ASP A 98 -3.14 -11.46 -7.11
CA ASP A 98 -2.98 -10.09 -7.63
C ASP A 98 -3.47 -9.03 -6.63
N GLY A 99 -4.50 -9.34 -5.85
CA GLY A 99 -4.95 -8.46 -4.77
C GLY A 99 -3.89 -8.24 -3.69
N VAL A 100 -3.22 -9.30 -3.25
CA VAL A 100 -2.11 -9.20 -2.27
C VAL A 100 -0.95 -8.40 -2.86
N LYS A 101 -0.57 -8.69 -4.11
CA LYS A 101 0.52 -7.97 -4.81
C LYS A 101 0.20 -6.48 -4.95
N ALA A 102 -0.99 -6.14 -5.45
CA ALA A 102 -1.43 -4.76 -5.64
C ALA A 102 -1.49 -3.99 -4.31
N PHE A 103 -2.11 -4.57 -3.29
CA PHE A 103 -2.18 -3.98 -1.94
C PHE A 103 -0.79 -3.71 -1.37
N THR A 104 0.08 -4.73 -1.39
CA THR A 104 1.45 -4.63 -0.86
C THR A 104 2.26 -3.59 -1.61
N GLY A 105 2.20 -3.59 -2.96
CA GLY A 105 2.92 -2.61 -3.78
C GLY A 105 2.48 -1.18 -3.49
N MET A 106 1.18 -0.92 -3.40
CA MET A 106 0.65 0.41 -3.07
C MET A 106 1.09 0.88 -1.69
N VAL A 107 0.95 0.05 -0.66
CA VAL A 107 1.36 0.39 0.71
C VAL A 107 2.86 0.65 0.78
N THR A 108 3.67 -0.20 0.13
CA THR A 108 5.13 -0.04 0.07
C THR A 108 5.50 1.30 -0.56
N GLU A 109 4.90 1.65 -1.69
CA GLU A 109 5.20 2.91 -2.40
C GLU A 109 4.74 4.14 -1.61
N MET A 110 3.60 4.06 -0.93
CA MET A 110 3.13 5.18 -0.10
C MET A 110 4.01 5.44 1.12
N VAL A 111 4.47 4.39 1.79
CA VAL A 111 5.27 4.51 3.02
C VAL A 111 6.74 4.77 2.70
N ALA A 112 7.30 4.03 1.76
CA ALA A 112 8.74 4.01 1.50
C ALA A 112 9.16 4.72 0.21
N GLY A 113 8.25 4.89 -0.76
CA GLY A 113 8.49 5.74 -1.93
C GLY A 113 8.56 7.22 -1.58
N ASP A 114 9.10 8.02 -2.49
CA ASP A 114 9.26 9.47 -2.29
C ASP A 114 8.52 10.35 -3.33
N PRO A 115 7.31 9.99 -3.79
CA PRO A 115 6.54 10.88 -4.66
C PRO A 115 5.90 12.00 -3.83
N SER A 116 6.11 13.26 -4.21
CA SER A 116 5.41 14.41 -3.62
C SER A 116 3.91 14.41 -3.95
N ILE A 117 3.55 13.88 -5.14
CA ILE A 117 2.17 13.73 -5.62
C ILE A 117 1.98 12.32 -6.11
N LEU A 118 0.92 11.68 -5.62
CA LEU A 118 0.53 10.33 -6.01
C LEU A 118 -0.86 10.36 -6.65
N LEU A 119 -0.99 9.75 -7.82
CA LEU A 119 -2.26 9.57 -8.52
C LEU A 119 -2.60 8.09 -8.55
N MET A 120 -3.76 7.71 -8.02
CA MET A 120 -4.27 6.34 -8.03
C MET A 120 -5.60 6.26 -8.77
N ASP A 121 -5.70 5.28 -9.65
CA ASP A 121 -6.92 4.99 -10.38
C ASP A 121 -7.42 3.61 -9.96
N GLU A 122 -8.63 3.55 -9.38
CA GLU A 122 -9.28 2.35 -8.86
C GLU A 122 -8.38 1.50 -7.93
N PRO A 123 -7.86 2.05 -6.81
CA PRO A 123 -6.95 1.31 -5.92
C PRO A 123 -7.55 0.02 -5.38
N GLU A 124 -8.85 -0.10 -5.34
CA GLU A 124 -9.60 -1.28 -4.92
C GLU A 124 -9.67 -2.42 -5.94
N ALA A 125 -9.24 -2.19 -7.18
CA ALA A 125 -9.26 -3.25 -8.20
C ALA A 125 -8.47 -4.48 -7.70
N PHE A 126 -9.03 -5.67 -7.91
CA PHE A 126 -8.57 -6.96 -7.40
C PHE A 126 -8.74 -7.18 -5.88
N LEU A 127 -9.33 -6.24 -5.14
CA LEU A 127 -9.53 -6.38 -3.70
C LEU A 127 -10.96 -6.80 -3.36
N HIS A 128 -11.09 -7.68 -2.38
CA HIS A 128 -12.38 -7.93 -1.74
C HIS A 128 -12.85 -6.65 -1.00
N PRO A 129 -14.16 -6.38 -0.89
CA PRO A 129 -14.70 -5.17 -0.26
C PRO A 129 -14.09 -4.81 1.11
N SER A 130 -13.85 -5.81 1.96
CA SER A 130 -13.20 -5.59 3.27
C SER A 130 -11.75 -5.12 3.15
N LEU A 131 -11.00 -5.63 2.17
CA LEU A 131 -9.64 -5.18 1.90
C LEU A 131 -9.61 -3.80 1.25
N ALA A 132 -10.58 -3.48 0.39
CA ALA A 132 -10.74 -2.13 -0.17
C ALA A 132 -10.99 -1.10 0.94
N PHE A 133 -11.86 -1.45 1.91
CA PHE A 133 -12.09 -0.62 3.09
C PHE A 133 -10.81 -0.42 3.93
N ASN A 134 -10.10 -1.50 4.24
CA ASN A 134 -8.85 -1.43 5.00
C ASN A 134 -7.79 -0.61 4.26
N LEU A 135 -7.67 -0.79 2.93
CA LEU A 135 -6.77 0.01 2.11
C LEU A 135 -7.11 1.50 2.20
N GLY A 136 -8.39 1.87 2.05
CA GLY A 136 -8.83 3.26 2.16
C GLY A 136 -8.47 3.88 3.51
N LYS A 137 -8.67 3.13 4.59
CA LYS A 137 -8.32 3.57 5.95
C LYS A 137 -6.82 3.80 6.11
N GLU A 138 -5.98 2.85 5.69
CA GLU A 138 -4.52 2.96 5.79
C GLU A 138 -3.98 4.08 4.89
N VAL A 139 -4.48 4.18 3.65
CA VAL A 139 -4.09 5.23 2.69
C VAL A 139 -4.34 6.63 3.26
N ALA A 140 -5.55 6.87 3.76
CA ALA A 140 -5.90 8.18 4.32
C ALA A 140 -5.08 8.47 5.59
N SER A 141 -4.85 7.48 6.44
CA SER A 141 -4.01 7.61 7.64
C SER A 141 -2.56 7.94 7.30
N ILE A 142 -1.93 7.22 6.36
CA ILE A 142 -0.56 7.49 5.91
C ILE A 142 -0.44 8.91 5.37
N MET A 143 -1.38 9.33 4.52
CA MET A 143 -1.35 10.66 3.90
C MET A 143 -1.54 11.80 4.91
N SER A 144 -2.35 11.61 5.95
CA SER A 144 -2.58 12.64 6.96
C SER A 144 -1.33 12.98 7.82
N HIS A 145 -0.34 12.08 7.84
CA HIS A 145 0.91 12.25 8.55
C HIS A 145 2.10 12.55 7.63
N SER A 146 1.83 12.96 6.38
CA SER A 146 2.86 13.26 5.39
C SER A 146 2.59 14.58 4.69
N ASP A 147 3.63 15.20 4.12
CA ASP A 147 3.52 16.40 3.27
C ASP A 147 3.11 16.06 1.82
N LYS A 148 2.87 14.80 1.53
CA LYS A 148 2.49 14.30 0.21
C LYS A 148 1.05 14.65 -0.13
N ARG A 149 0.72 14.64 -1.42
CA ARG A 149 -0.65 14.79 -1.94
C ARG A 149 -1.08 13.53 -2.68
N LEU A 150 -2.26 13.04 -2.34
CA LEU A 150 -2.86 11.90 -3.00
C LEU A 150 -4.17 12.29 -3.68
N PHE A 151 -4.30 11.91 -4.95
CA PHE A 151 -5.55 11.99 -5.70
C PHE A 151 -5.96 10.58 -6.10
N VAL A 152 -7.20 10.24 -5.81
CA VAL A 152 -7.76 8.91 -6.10
C VAL A 152 -8.99 9.07 -6.95
N ALA A 153 -9.06 8.33 -8.07
CA ALA A 153 -10.29 8.06 -8.78
C ALA A 153 -10.78 6.67 -8.34
N THR A 154 -12.00 6.59 -7.85
CA THR A 154 -12.60 5.34 -7.37
C THR A 154 -14.11 5.34 -7.54
N HIS A 155 -14.67 4.17 -7.76
CA HIS A 155 -16.12 3.94 -7.72
C HIS A 155 -16.51 3.02 -6.53
N SER A 156 -15.58 2.69 -5.62
CA SER A 156 -15.80 1.79 -4.50
C SER A 156 -16.31 2.53 -3.25
N PRO A 157 -17.56 2.29 -2.82
CA PRO A 157 -18.06 2.82 -1.57
C PRO A 157 -17.21 2.35 -0.36
N ASN A 158 -16.73 1.10 -0.40
CA ASN A 158 -15.93 0.54 0.69
C ASN A 158 -14.60 1.28 0.86
N PHE A 159 -13.90 1.59 -0.24
CA PHE A 159 -12.66 2.36 -0.19
C PHE A 159 -12.90 3.76 0.40
N ILE A 160 -13.93 4.46 -0.09
CA ILE A 160 -14.31 5.80 0.39
C ILE A 160 -14.66 5.75 1.87
N MET A 161 -15.47 4.78 2.30
CA MET A 161 -15.83 4.61 3.71
C MET A 161 -14.61 4.34 4.60
N GLY A 162 -13.65 3.55 4.10
CA GLY A 162 -12.37 3.37 4.79
C GLY A 162 -11.62 4.69 4.98
N CYS A 163 -11.53 5.52 3.94
CA CYS A 163 -10.91 6.84 4.03
C CYS A 163 -11.60 7.74 5.07
N ILE A 164 -12.92 7.78 5.06
CA ILE A 164 -13.71 8.58 6.03
C ILE A 164 -13.47 8.07 7.45
N GLN A 165 -13.50 6.76 7.66
CA GLN A 165 -13.35 6.17 8.99
C GLN A 165 -11.94 6.31 9.57
N SER A 166 -10.94 6.62 8.76
CA SER A 166 -9.59 6.92 9.25
C SER A 166 -9.53 8.16 10.15
N GLY A 167 -10.52 9.06 10.05
CA GLY A 167 -10.52 10.37 10.70
C GLY A 167 -9.59 11.40 10.04
N ALA A 168 -8.92 11.05 8.96
CA ALA A 168 -8.09 11.98 8.19
C ALA A 168 -8.96 12.97 7.39
N PRO A 169 -8.47 14.20 7.11
CA PRO A 169 -9.19 15.14 6.25
C PRO A 169 -9.23 14.61 4.81
N VAL A 170 -10.43 14.31 4.31
CA VAL A 170 -10.67 13.81 2.96
C VAL A 170 -11.60 14.76 2.22
N ASN A 171 -11.23 15.14 1.00
CA ASN A 171 -12.09 15.90 0.10
C ASN A 171 -12.67 14.94 -0.94
N ILE A 172 -13.99 14.83 -1.01
CA ILE A 172 -14.69 13.97 -1.97
C ILE A 172 -15.32 14.83 -3.05
N VAL A 173 -14.97 14.58 -4.30
CA VAL A 173 -15.55 15.22 -5.47
C VAL A 173 -16.33 14.18 -6.24
N ARG A 174 -17.66 14.33 -6.27
CA ARG A 174 -18.53 13.49 -7.11
C ARG A 174 -18.52 14.01 -8.54
N LEU A 175 -18.24 13.12 -9.48
CA LEU A 175 -18.32 13.38 -10.90
C LEU A 175 -19.56 12.68 -11.48
N THR A 176 -20.35 13.39 -12.28
CA THR A 176 -21.47 12.80 -13.01
C THR A 176 -21.40 13.20 -14.48
N TYR A 177 -21.85 12.29 -15.34
CA TYR A 177 -21.92 12.51 -16.78
C TYR A 177 -23.33 12.18 -17.27
N ARG A 178 -24.05 13.19 -17.75
CA ARG A 178 -25.40 13.04 -18.30
C ARG A 178 -25.55 13.87 -19.57
N ASP A 179 -26.16 13.30 -20.58
CA ASP A 179 -26.51 13.98 -21.86
C ASP A 179 -25.32 14.72 -22.51
N GLY A 180 -24.13 14.12 -22.47
CA GLY A 180 -22.93 14.71 -23.04
C GLY A 180 -22.26 15.79 -22.14
N VAL A 181 -22.78 16.04 -20.94
CA VAL A 181 -22.27 17.08 -20.03
C VAL A 181 -21.67 16.41 -18.77
N ALA A 182 -20.42 16.74 -18.49
CA ALA A 182 -19.76 16.38 -17.24
C ALA A 182 -20.02 17.45 -16.19
N THR A 183 -20.40 17.04 -14.97
CA THR A 183 -20.55 17.94 -13.84
C THR A 183 -19.77 17.44 -12.64
N SER A 184 -19.34 18.35 -11.75
CA SER A 184 -18.63 18.01 -10.52
C SER A 184 -19.26 18.69 -9.32
N ARG A 185 -19.31 18.00 -8.20
CA ARG A 185 -19.77 18.55 -6.91
C ARG A 185 -18.83 18.11 -5.79
N ILE A 186 -18.36 19.06 -5.00
CA ILE A 186 -17.65 18.76 -3.76
C ILE A 186 -18.70 18.39 -2.72
N LEU A 187 -18.49 17.24 -2.04
CA LEU A 187 -19.33 16.84 -0.92
C LEU A 187 -18.84 17.58 0.35
N PRO A 188 -19.71 18.32 1.03
CA PRO A 188 -19.36 18.98 2.29
C PRO A 188 -18.98 17.96 3.38
N ASN A 189 -18.00 18.28 4.21
CA ASN A 189 -17.58 17.42 5.33
C ASN A 189 -18.74 17.10 6.30
N GLU A 190 -19.72 18.00 6.43
CA GLU A 190 -20.92 17.77 7.24
C GLU A 190 -21.82 16.68 6.67
N ASP A 191 -21.92 16.57 5.35
CA ASP A 191 -22.68 15.51 4.68
C ASP A 191 -21.98 14.16 4.80
N ILE A 192 -20.63 14.16 4.79
CA ILE A 192 -19.82 12.96 4.95
C ILE A 192 -19.98 12.33 6.34
N THR A 193 -20.08 13.17 7.38
CA THR A 193 -20.26 12.70 8.76
C THR A 193 -21.72 12.41 9.14
N ARG A 194 -22.69 13.06 8.49
CA ARG A 194 -24.13 12.86 8.72
C ARG A 194 -24.71 11.65 8.02
N THR A 195 -24.16 11.29 6.88
CA THR A 195 -24.60 10.12 6.10
C THR A 195 -23.99 8.87 6.73
N GLY A 196 -24.46 8.58 7.95
CA GLY A 196 -24.16 7.29 8.58
C GLY A 196 -24.54 6.16 7.60
N TYR A 197 -23.57 5.37 7.21
CA TYR A 197 -23.58 4.01 6.63
C TYR A 197 -24.59 3.66 5.51
N ASN A 198 -25.68 4.39 5.28
CA ASN A 198 -26.80 3.92 4.45
C ASN A 198 -27.12 4.75 3.19
N GLU A 199 -26.53 5.92 2.96
CA GLU A 199 -26.91 6.78 1.83
C GLU A 199 -25.78 7.66 1.28
N ILE A 200 -24.59 7.13 1.04
CA ILE A 200 -23.77 7.70 -0.04
C ILE A 200 -24.32 7.08 -1.33
N ASP A 201 -25.36 7.70 -1.89
CA ASP A 201 -25.86 7.37 -3.21
C ASP A 201 -24.77 7.71 -4.25
N LEU A 202 -24.03 6.69 -4.65
CA LEU A 202 -22.96 6.76 -5.64
C LEU A 202 -23.50 6.52 -7.07
N THR A 203 -24.85 6.38 -7.26
CA THR A 203 -25.49 6.20 -8.56
C THR A 203 -25.78 7.54 -9.25
#